data_32f9b4644e1dce774ba3f98b31e2e46b
#
_entry.id   32f9b4644e1dce774ba3f98b31e2e46b
#
_cell.length_a   1.000
_cell.length_b   1.000
_cell.length_c   1.000
_cell.angle_alpha   90.00
_cell.angle_beta   90.00
_cell.angle_gamma   90.00
#
_symmetry.space_group_name_H-M   'P 1'
#
loop_
_entity.id
_entity.type
_entity.pdbx_description
1 polymer ?
#
loop_
_entity_poly.entity_id
_entity_poly.type
_entity_poly.pdbx_seq_one_letter_code
_entity_poly.pdbx_strand_id
1 'polypeptide(L)'
;MSNALQIEFHGVRGSLASPSAITAGVGGNTSCVEVRAGQQRIVFDAGTGLRNLGDRLMSQGPTHTTILLSHLHWDHIQGLPFFSPLYVPGNRIDVMSGPNGHMDLRAALKKQMSPPFFPVSIDDVAPQICVRDLGPTERFNLGDLRVSTAKLNHPDPVYGYRLDFAGRSVVYATDTEHYSCIDPNLLRLAEGADVLIYDAQYTPEEYSGDDGPSKVGWGHSTFEAAAQLANAAGVGQLVLFHHDPRRSDDDVVDVERRARLLFPCTVAAREGMQINLASTKETARRRTAA
;
A
#
# COMPACT_ATOMS: atom_id res chain seq x y z
N MET A 1 -12.03 12.15 19.54
CA MET A 1 -11.61 11.19 18.48
C MET A 1 -11.03 12.01 17.34
N SER A 2 -9.88 11.63 16.81
CA SER A 2 -9.25 12.38 15.70
C SER A 2 -10.11 12.24 14.44
N ASN A 3 -10.51 13.35 13.84
CA ASN A 3 -11.13 13.37 12.51
C ASN A 3 -10.08 13.49 11.40
N ALA A 4 -8.85 13.04 11.66
CA ALA A 4 -7.76 13.05 10.71
C ALA A 4 -7.62 11.67 10.05
N LEU A 5 -7.20 11.66 8.80
CA LEU A 5 -6.70 10.48 8.12
C LEU A 5 -5.17 10.49 8.27
N GLN A 6 -4.63 9.44 8.87
CA GLN A 6 -3.20 9.29 9.14
C GLN A 6 -2.66 8.10 8.37
N ILE A 7 -1.55 8.28 7.69
CA ILE A 7 -0.87 7.25 6.89
C ILE A 7 0.51 7.04 7.50
N GLU A 8 0.92 5.79 7.71
CA GLU A 8 2.26 5.43 8.18
C GLU A 8 2.81 4.26 7.38
N PHE A 9 4.07 4.36 6.97
CA PHE A 9 4.74 3.37 6.13
C PHE A 9 5.59 2.43 6.99
N HIS A 10 5.33 1.12 6.92
CA HIS A 10 6.05 0.07 7.64
C HIS A 10 6.94 -0.79 6.75
N GLY A 11 6.72 -0.73 5.44
CA GLY A 11 7.52 -1.38 4.41
C GLY A 11 7.25 -0.71 3.08
N VAL A 12 8.30 -0.47 2.30
CA VAL A 12 8.29 0.39 1.10
C VAL A 12 8.99 -0.24 -0.10
N ARG A 13 9.61 -1.42 0.08
CA ARG A 13 10.32 -2.14 -0.99
C ARG A 13 9.39 -3.02 -1.80
N GLY A 14 9.69 -3.15 -3.08
CA GLY A 14 9.06 -4.09 -3.98
C GLY A 14 9.82 -5.41 -4.07
N SER A 15 9.13 -6.44 -4.50
CA SER A 15 9.62 -7.76 -4.89
C SER A 15 10.32 -8.56 -3.78
N LEU A 16 11.24 -7.96 -3.02
CA LEU A 16 12.04 -8.65 -2.00
C LEU A 16 12.46 -7.70 -0.88
N ALA A 17 12.42 -8.18 0.35
CA ALA A 17 13.00 -7.47 1.49
C ALA A 17 14.52 -7.29 1.32
N SER A 18 15.00 -6.07 1.56
CA SER A 18 16.40 -5.67 1.29
C SER A 18 17.06 -5.01 2.51
N PRO A 19 17.21 -5.74 3.65
CA PRO A 19 17.83 -5.19 4.84
C PRO A 19 19.35 -5.12 4.65
N SER A 20 19.88 -3.91 4.51
CA SER A 20 21.33 -3.68 4.36
C SER A 20 21.71 -2.29 4.86
N ALA A 21 23.02 -2.02 5.00
CA ALA A 21 23.51 -0.72 5.43
C ALA A 21 23.15 0.40 4.43
N ILE A 22 23.11 0.09 3.13
CA ILE A 22 22.81 1.06 2.07
C ILE A 22 21.31 1.30 1.85
N THR A 23 20.45 0.58 2.55
CA THR A 23 18.98 0.69 2.48
C THR A 23 18.35 1.07 3.83
N ALA A 24 19.17 1.30 4.86
CA ALA A 24 18.71 1.50 6.23
C ALA A 24 17.95 2.82 6.43
N GLY A 25 18.23 3.86 5.64
CA GLY A 25 17.57 5.17 5.72
C GLY A 25 16.19 5.19 5.09
N VAL A 26 15.98 4.44 4.01
CA VAL A 26 14.68 4.28 3.36
C VAL A 26 13.88 3.15 4.01
N GLY A 27 14.56 2.10 4.41
CA GLY A 27 13.98 0.87 4.95
C GLY A 27 14.09 -0.30 3.98
N GLY A 28 14.13 -1.52 4.52
CA GLY A 28 14.32 -2.76 3.78
C GLY A 28 13.10 -3.68 3.74
N ASN A 29 11.99 -3.33 4.40
CA ASN A 29 10.78 -4.15 4.44
C ASN A 29 9.93 -3.98 3.19
N THR A 30 9.24 -5.06 2.80
CA THR A 30 8.29 -5.06 1.68
C THR A 30 6.93 -4.46 2.09
N SER A 31 6.10 -4.23 1.10
CA SER A 31 4.87 -3.43 1.09
C SER A 31 3.99 -3.59 2.32
N CYS A 32 3.90 -2.54 3.14
CA CYS A 32 2.98 -2.46 4.28
C CYS A 32 2.72 -0.99 4.64
N VAL A 33 1.48 -0.54 4.49
CA VAL A 33 1.08 0.85 4.80
C VAL A 33 -0.13 0.86 5.71
N GLU A 34 0.00 1.43 6.92
CA GLU A 34 -1.11 1.62 7.84
C GLU A 34 -1.85 2.93 7.52
N VAL A 35 -3.18 2.88 7.48
CA VAL A 35 -4.04 4.07 7.44
C VAL A 35 -5.01 4.04 8.62
N ARG A 36 -4.99 5.11 9.41
CA ARG A 36 -5.92 5.32 10.53
C ARG A 36 -6.95 6.38 10.16
N ALA A 37 -8.22 6.01 10.22
CA ALA A 37 -9.37 6.86 9.91
C ALA A 37 -10.40 6.76 11.04
N GLY A 38 -10.36 7.69 11.98
CA GLY A 38 -11.17 7.63 13.21
C GLY A 38 -10.85 6.40 14.04
N GLN A 39 -11.80 5.46 14.15
CA GLN A 39 -11.61 4.18 14.86
C GLN A 39 -11.13 3.05 13.93
N GLN A 40 -11.15 3.29 12.62
CA GLN A 40 -10.75 2.27 11.65
C GLN A 40 -9.23 2.23 11.52
N ARG A 41 -8.68 1.01 11.51
CA ARG A 41 -7.30 0.73 11.13
C ARG A 41 -7.32 -0.13 9.89
N ILE A 42 -6.80 0.42 8.82
CA ILE A 42 -6.63 -0.27 7.54
C ILE A 42 -5.14 -0.47 7.32
N VAL A 43 -4.76 -1.63 6.82
CA VAL A 43 -3.39 -1.91 6.39
C VAL A 43 -3.46 -2.31 4.93
N PHE A 44 -2.76 -1.57 4.08
CA PHE A 44 -2.52 -1.99 2.71
C PHE A 44 -1.33 -2.92 2.67
N ASP A 45 -1.56 -4.10 2.18
CA ASP A 45 -0.63 -5.22 2.07
C ASP A 45 -0.03 -5.72 3.40
N ALA A 46 0.43 -6.95 3.35
CA ALA A 46 0.95 -7.71 4.46
C ALA A 46 2.39 -8.21 4.19
N GLY A 47 3.22 -7.35 3.58
CA GLY A 47 4.64 -7.61 3.40
C GLY A 47 5.40 -7.67 4.72
N THR A 48 6.72 -7.76 4.66
CA THR A 48 7.55 -7.97 5.88
C THR A 48 7.41 -6.83 6.90
N GLY A 49 7.04 -5.62 6.46
CA GLY A 49 6.75 -4.48 7.36
C GLY A 49 5.60 -4.72 8.34
N LEU A 50 4.68 -5.65 8.03
CA LEU A 50 3.55 -5.99 8.89
C LEU A 50 3.98 -6.55 10.25
N ARG A 51 5.11 -7.24 10.32
CA ARG A 51 5.67 -7.74 11.58
C ARG A 51 5.91 -6.60 12.57
N ASN A 52 6.58 -5.54 12.15
CA ASN A 52 6.91 -4.40 13.02
C ASN A 52 5.63 -3.68 13.51
N LEU A 53 4.64 -3.53 12.63
CA LEU A 53 3.32 -3.04 13.02
C LEU A 53 2.67 -3.96 14.06
N GLY A 54 2.70 -5.27 13.85
CA GLY A 54 2.15 -6.26 14.77
C GLY A 54 2.73 -6.14 16.17
N ASP A 55 4.05 -6.10 16.29
CA ASP A 55 4.75 -5.97 17.58
C ASP A 55 4.37 -4.66 18.30
N ARG A 56 4.22 -3.56 17.56
CA ARG A 56 3.74 -2.28 18.13
C ARG A 56 2.29 -2.38 18.63
N LEU A 57 1.41 -3.06 17.91
CA LEU A 57 0.00 -3.22 18.28
C LEU A 57 -0.17 -4.03 19.58
N MET A 58 0.70 -4.99 19.84
CA MET A 58 0.64 -5.81 21.04
C MET A 58 0.71 -4.99 22.33
N SER A 59 1.35 -3.82 22.31
CA SER A 59 1.40 -2.92 23.47
C SER A 59 0.10 -2.10 23.68
N GLN A 60 -0.83 -2.11 22.72
CA GLN A 60 -2.06 -1.29 22.74
C GLN A 60 -3.29 -2.05 23.24
N GLY A 61 -3.18 -3.35 23.53
CA GLY A 61 -4.30 -4.25 23.86
C GLY A 61 -5.04 -4.76 22.61
N PRO A 62 -6.22 -5.40 22.79
CA PRO A 62 -6.97 -5.97 21.68
C PRO A 62 -7.27 -4.96 20.58
N THR A 63 -7.06 -5.36 19.33
CA THR A 63 -7.20 -4.49 18.15
C THR A 63 -8.12 -5.10 17.09
N HIS A 64 -8.79 -4.24 16.34
CA HIS A 64 -9.43 -4.60 15.09
C HIS A 64 -8.62 -4.01 13.93
N THR A 65 -8.14 -4.86 13.04
CA THR A 65 -7.32 -4.49 11.88
C THR A 65 -7.94 -5.06 10.61
N THR A 66 -8.19 -4.20 9.63
CA THR A 66 -8.59 -4.63 8.27
C THR A 66 -7.39 -4.56 7.36
N ILE A 67 -7.00 -5.68 6.77
CA ILE A 67 -5.92 -5.79 5.78
C ILE A 67 -6.54 -5.84 4.40
N LEU A 68 -6.19 -4.90 3.54
CA LEU A 68 -6.57 -4.84 2.14
C LEU A 68 -5.36 -5.24 1.29
N LEU A 69 -5.38 -6.46 0.74
CA LEU A 69 -4.29 -6.94 -0.10
C LEU A 69 -4.50 -6.47 -1.54
N SER A 70 -3.47 -5.87 -2.12
CA SER A 70 -3.44 -5.52 -3.54
C SER A 70 -3.50 -6.78 -4.40
N HIS A 71 -2.68 -7.77 -4.06
CA HIS A 71 -2.62 -9.09 -4.67
C HIS A 71 -1.85 -10.08 -3.76
N LEU A 72 -1.50 -11.29 -4.29
CA LEU A 72 -0.97 -12.37 -3.48
C LEU A 72 0.50 -12.72 -3.78
N HIS A 73 1.28 -11.83 -4.41
CA HIS A 73 2.72 -12.04 -4.52
C HIS A 73 3.38 -12.02 -3.14
N TRP A 74 4.52 -12.70 -3.02
CA TRP A 74 5.17 -12.96 -1.74
C TRP A 74 5.47 -11.69 -0.95
N ASP A 75 5.94 -10.66 -1.60
CA ASP A 75 6.30 -9.39 -0.97
C ASP A 75 5.10 -8.60 -0.42
N HIS A 76 3.87 -8.99 -0.79
CA HIS A 76 2.62 -8.42 -0.27
C HIS A 76 1.93 -9.27 0.80
N ILE A 77 2.37 -10.53 1.00
CA ILE A 77 1.73 -11.43 1.98
C ILE A 77 2.71 -12.05 2.97
N GLN A 78 4.02 -11.95 2.74
CA GLN A 78 5.05 -12.67 3.50
C GLN A 78 5.05 -12.36 4.99
N GLY A 79 4.64 -11.15 5.39
CA GLY A 79 4.59 -10.74 6.80
C GLY A 79 3.37 -11.26 7.55
N LEU A 80 2.31 -11.71 6.86
CA LEU A 80 1.07 -12.14 7.51
C LEU A 80 1.29 -13.25 8.55
N PRO A 81 2.04 -14.34 8.26
CA PRO A 81 2.30 -15.39 9.24
C PRO A 81 3.06 -14.93 10.49
N PHE A 82 3.70 -13.75 10.42
CA PHE A 82 4.49 -13.16 11.51
C PHE A 82 3.80 -11.96 12.17
N PHE A 83 2.53 -11.73 11.88
CA PHE A 83 1.73 -10.66 12.46
C PHE A 83 1.28 -11.07 13.88
N SER A 84 1.99 -10.61 14.91
CA SER A 84 1.79 -11.00 16.31
C SER A 84 0.32 -11.01 16.77
N PRO A 85 -0.56 -10.04 16.37
CA PRO A 85 -1.98 -10.08 16.73
C PRO A 85 -2.74 -11.33 16.25
N LEU A 86 -2.26 -12.08 15.24
CA LEU A 86 -2.84 -13.35 14.78
C LEU A 86 -2.79 -14.46 15.84
N TYR A 87 -1.96 -14.34 16.87
CA TYR A 87 -1.73 -15.38 17.86
C TYR A 87 -2.28 -15.03 19.24
N VAL A 88 -2.96 -13.88 19.36
CA VAL A 88 -3.45 -13.39 20.65
C VAL A 88 -4.96 -13.27 20.65
N PRO A 89 -5.66 -13.97 21.57
CA PRO A 89 -7.11 -13.88 21.71
C PRO A 89 -7.60 -12.46 21.95
N GLY A 90 -8.81 -12.16 21.48
CA GLY A 90 -9.44 -10.85 21.63
C GLY A 90 -9.17 -9.88 20.47
N ASN A 91 -8.21 -10.18 19.60
CA ASN A 91 -8.03 -9.42 18.35
C ASN A 91 -9.08 -9.83 17.31
N ARG A 92 -9.38 -8.91 16.40
CA ARG A 92 -10.16 -9.17 15.19
C ARG A 92 -9.36 -8.74 13.96
N ILE A 93 -9.28 -9.61 12.96
CA ILE A 93 -8.54 -9.37 11.73
C ILE A 93 -9.43 -9.69 10.55
N ASP A 94 -9.73 -8.67 9.74
CA ASP A 94 -10.45 -8.81 8.49
C ASP A 94 -9.43 -8.73 7.36
N VAL A 95 -9.36 -9.75 6.47
CA VAL A 95 -8.47 -9.76 5.31
C VAL A 95 -9.32 -9.76 4.05
N MET A 96 -9.07 -8.81 3.16
CA MET A 96 -9.85 -8.63 1.95
C MET A 96 -8.94 -8.45 0.74
N SER A 97 -9.32 -8.99 -0.40
CA SER A 97 -8.64 -8.81 -1.69
C SER A 97 -9.61 -8.93 -2.84
N GLY A 98 -9.31 -8.34 -3.99
CA GLY A 98 -10.01 -8.64 -5.24
C GLY A 98 -9.72 -10.05 -5.76
N PRO A 99 -10.45 -10.53 -6.78
CA PRO A 99 -10.28 -11.89 -7.32
C PRO A 99 -8.90 -12.08 -7.97
N ASN A 100 -8.18 -13.14 -7.58
CA ASN A 100 -6.87 -13.46 -8.18
C ASN A 100 -6.96 -14.40 -9.40
N GLY A 101 -8.14 -14.92 -9.71
CA GLY A 101 -8.37 -15.79 -10.87
C GLY A 101 -7.97 -17.27 -10.69
N HIS A 102 -7.33 -17.63 -9.57
CA HIS A 102 -6.83 -18.98 -9.33
C HIS A 102 -7.57 -19.70 -8.21
N MET A 103 -7.84 -19.03 -7.09
CA MET A 103 -8.52 -19.59 -5.93
C MET A 103 -9.11 -18.46 -5.09
N ASP A 104 -10.03 -18.80 -4.17
CA ASP A 104 -10.52 -17.82 -3.19
C ASP A 104 -9.40 -17.39 -2.22
N LEU A 105 -9.57 -16.20 -1.64
CA LEU A 105 -8.56 -15.61 -0.75
C LEU A 105 -8.25 -16.49 0.45
N ARG A 106 -9.28 -17.13 1.05
CA ARG A 106 -9.08 -18.00 2.22
C ARG A 106 -8.24 -19.22 1.87
N ALA A 107 -8.49 -19.84 0.71
CA ALA A 107 -7.70 -20.97 0.23
C ALA A 107 -6.23 -20.57 -0.03
N ALA A 108 -5.98 -19.39 -0.57
CA ALA A 108 -4.63 -18.87 -0.79
C ALA A 108 -3.88 -18.66 0.54
N LEU A 109 -4.50 -18.00 1.52
CA LEU A 109 -3.91 -17.78 2.84
C LEU A 109 -3.68 -19.10 3.59
N LYS A 110 -4.60 -20.06 3.47
CA LYS A 110 -4.43 -21.39 4.04
C LYS A 110 -3.25 -22.14 3.40
N LYS A 111 -3.07 -22.01 2.10
CA LYS A 111 -1.93 -22.60 1.39
C LYS A 111 -0.61 -21.98 1.82
N GLN A 112 -0.56 -20.66 2.01
CA GLN A 112 0.60 -19.95 2.54
C GLN A 112 0.95 -20.42 3.96
N MET A 113 -0.07 -20.52 4.83
CA MET A 113 0.07 -20.91 6.24
C MET A 113 -0.27 -22.41 6.41
N SER A 114 0.54 -23.27 5.85
CA SER A 114 0.40 -24.74 5.97
C SER A 114 1.76 -25.43 5.74
N PRO A 115 1.95 -26.63 6.33
CA PRO A 115 3.12 -27.44 6.02
C PRO A 115 3.23 -27.76 4.51
N PRO A 116 4.44 -27.80 3.94
CA PRO A 116 5.74 -27.64 4.59
C PRO A 116 6.19 -26.18 4.73
N PHE A 117 5.40 -25.18 4.31
CA PHE A 117 5.82 -23.78 4.26
C PHE A 117 5.72 -23.05 5.59
N PHE A 118 4.71 -23.37 6.39
CA PHE A 118 4.49 -22.78 7.70
C PHE A 118 3.85 -23.79 8.68
N PRO A 119 4.24 -23.79 9.97
CA PRO A 119 3.78 -24.84 10.90
C PRO A 119 2.38 -24.60 11.49
N VAL A 120 1.84 -23.38 11.42
CA VAL A 120 0.55 -23.00 12.00
C VAL A 120 -0.43 -22.67 10.88
N SER A 121 -1.59 -23.33 10.88
CA SER A 121 -2.65 -23.02 9.91
C SER A 121 -3.36 -21.71 10.26
N ILE A 122 -3.83 -20.99 9.26
CA ILE A 122 -4.70 -19.83 9.47
C ILE A 122 -6.02 -20.21 10.15
N ASP A 123 -6.42 -21.46 10.08
CA ASP A 123 -7.61 -21.97 10.76
C ASP A 123 -7.38 -22.24 12.27
N ASP A 124 -6.10 -22.31 12.69
CA ASP A 124 -5.70 -22.63 14.08
C ASP A 124 -5.29 -21.37 14.87
N VAL A 125 -5.30 -20.18 14.25
CA VAL A 125 -4.91 -18.95 14.95
C VAL A 125 -5.99 -18.46 15.91
N ALA A 126 -5.57 -17.73 16.95
CA ALA A 126 -6.40 -17.38 18.10
C ALA A 126 -7.51 -16.32 17.87
N PRO A 127 -7.35 -15.30 17.02
CA PRO A 127 -8.33 -14.22 16.87
C PRO A 127 -9.49 -14.60 15.97
N GLN A 128 -10.53 -13.74 15.99
CA GLN A 128 -11.57 -13.79 14.98
C GLN A 128 -11.02 -13.30 13.64
N ILE A 129 -10.90 -14.20 12.66
CA ILE A 129 -10.48 -13.88 11.30
C ILE A 129 -11.67 -13.93 10.36
N CYS A 130 -11.92 -12.83 9.67
CA CYS A 130 -12.88 -12.76 8.57
C CYS A 130 -12.10 -12.59 7.25
N VAL A 131 -12.26 -13.51 6.32
CA VAL A 131 -11.66 -13.43 4.98
C VAL A 131 -12.76 -13.18 3.98
N ARG A 132 -12.58 -12.18 3.12
CA ARG A 132 -13.59 -11.76 2.14
C ARG A 132 -12.96 -11.50 0.78
N ASP A 133 -13.47 -12.17 -0.23
CA ASP A 133 -13.23 -11.81 -1.63
C ASP A 133 -14.07 -10.59 -2.01
N LEU A 134 -13.41 -9.56 -2.57
CA LEU A 134 -14.06 -8.35 -3.08
C LEU A 134 -14.39 -8.52 -4.57
N GLY A 135 -15.35 -7.74 -5.04
CA GLY A 135 -15.58 -7.61 -6.48
C GLY A 135 -14.42 -6.87 -7.19
N PRO A 136 -14.25 -7.04 -8.51
CA PRO A 136 -13.18 -6.40 -9.29
C PRO A 136 -13.28 -4.87 -9.32
N THR A 137 -14.46 -4.34 -9.06
CA THR A 137 -14.75 -2.93 -8.83
C THR A 137 -15.84 -2.87 -7.78
N GLU A 138 -15.47 -2.56 -6.57
CA GLU A 138 -16.40 -2.56 -5.44
C GLU A 138 -16.30 -1.26 -4.65
N ARG A 139 -17.43 -0.84 -4.07
CA ARG A 139 -17.52 0.27 -3.11
C ARG A 139 -18.26 -0.22 -1.87
N PHE A 140 -17.64 -0.04 -0.71
CA PHE A 140 -18.22 -0.42 0.57
C PHE A 140 -17.77 0.52 1.67
N ASN A 141 -18.39 0.41 2.84
CA ASN A 141 -18.06 1.24 3.99
C ASN A 141 -17.55 0.38 5.15
N LEU A 142 -16.58 0.92 5.87
CA LEU A 142 -16.10 0.45 7.17
C LEU A 142 -16.39 1.57 8.18
N GLY A 143 -17.58 1.53 8.80
CA GLY A 143 -18.10 2.68 9.55
C GLY A 143 -18.23 3.93 8.64
N ASP A 144 -17.61 5.03 9.03
CA ASP A 144 -17.61 6.28 8.25
C ASP A 144 -16.55 6.34 7.15
N LEU A 145 -15.67 5.33 7.08
CA LEU A 145 -14.66 5.21 6.03
C LEU A 145 -15.25 4.55 4.79
N ARG A 146 -15.21 5.23 3.65
CA ARG A 146 -15.59 4.65 2.35
C ARG A 146 -14.37 4.08 1.65
N VAL A 147 -14.48 2.85 1.17
CA VAL A 147 -13.47 2.14 0.40
C VAL A 147 -13.97 1.96 -1.03
N SER A 148 -13.13 2.23 -2.00
CA SER A 148 -13.38 1.94 -3.43
C SER A 148 -12.21 1.16 -4.00
N THR A 149 -12.47 0.20 -4.89
CA THR A 149 -11.45 -0.62 -5.53
C THR A 149 -11.45 -0.42 -7.04
N ALA A 150 -10.30 -0.62 -7.67
CA ALA A 150 -10.17 -0.73 -9.11
C ALA A 150 -9.10 -1.77 -9.46
N LYS A 151 -9.36 -2.56 -10.52
CA LYS A 151 -8.34 -3.46 -11.08
C LYS A 151 -7.27 -2.63 -11.80
N LEU A 152 -6.00 -2.97 -11.59
CA LEU A 152 -4.82 -2.34 -12.17
C LEU A 152 -4.14 -3.25 -13.19
N ASN A 153 -3.11 -2.73 -13.88
CA ASN A 153 -2.35 -3.44 -14.91
C ASN A 153 -1.15 -4.16 -14.32
N HIS A 154 -1.23 -5.46 -14.21
CA HIS A 154 -0.14 -6.32 -13.72
C HIS A 154 -0.32 -7.73 -14.32
N PRO A 155 0.73 -8.56 -14.49
CA PRO A 155 0.61 -9.91 -15.02
C PRO A 155 -0.43 -10.76 -14.28
N ASP A 156 -0.44 -10.76 -12.95
CA ASP A 156 -1.51 -11.29 -12.13
C ASP A 156 -2.49 -10.17 -11.72
N PRO A 157 -3.78 -10.48 -11.42
CA PRO A 157 -4.74 -9.46 -11.03
C PRO A 157 -4.31 -8.69 -9.77
N VAL A 158 -4.12 -7.39 -9.90
CA VAL A 158 -3.81 -6.44 -8.82
C VAL A 158 -4.95 -5.43 -8.66
N TYR A 159 -5.19 -4.99 -7.43
CA TYR A 159 -6.24 -4.03 -7.08
C TYR A 159 -5.68 -2.82 -6.35
N GLY A 160 -6.00 -1.65 -6.87
CA GLY A 160 -5.81 -0.38 -6.17
C GLY A 160 -7.00 -0.07 -5.26
N TYR A 161 -6.75 0.71 -4.23
CA TYR A 161 -7.73 1.10 -3.23
C TYR A 161 -7.76 2.61 -3.06
N ARG A 162 -8.97 3.16 -2.92
CA ARG A 162 -9.18 4.53 -2.47
C ARG A 162 -9.93 4.51 -1.14
N LEU A 163 -9.43 5.25 -0.17
CA LEU A 163 -10.07 5.50 1.11
C LEU A 163 -10.50 6.96 1.17
N ASP A 164 -11.79 7.20 1.45
CA ASP A 164 -12.34 8.53 1.69
C ASP A 164 -12.86 8.62 3.14
N PHE A 165 -12.35 9.58 3.91
CA PHE A 165 -12.74 9.82 5.30
C PHE A 165 -12.68 11.31 5.66
N ALA A 166 -13.75 11.84 6.27
CA ALA A 166 -13.83 13.21 6.78
C ALA A 166 -13.43 14.30 5.76
N GLY A 167 -13.72 14.07 4.47
CA GLY A 167 -13.40 14.96 3.35
C GLY A 167 -11.92 14.88 2.91
N ARG A 168 -11.19 13.85 3.31
CA ARG A 168 -9.84 13.53 2.88
C ARG A 168 -9.79 12.18 2.18
N SER A 169 -8.79 12.01 1.32
CA SER A 169 -8.67 10.79 0.55
C SER A 169 -7.22 10.36 0.34
N VAL A 170 -7.00 9.05 0.35
CA VAL A 170 -5.74 8.41 -0.04
C VAL A 170 -6.01 7.31 -1.05
N VAL A 171 -5.16 7.22 -2.06
CA VAL A 171 -5.16 6.14 -3.05
C VAL A 171 -3.88 5.34 -2.92
N TYR A 172 -4.02 4.01 -2.89
CA TYR A 172 -2.92 3.05 -2.91
C TYR A 172 -2.98 2.27 -4.22
N ALA A 173 -1.94 2.41 -5.04
CA ALA A 173 -1.83 1.82 -6.37
C ALA A 173 -0.41 1.31 -6.61
N THR A 174 -0.06 0.23 -5.92
CA THR A 174 1.19 -0.51 -6.13
C THR A 174 1.05 -1.52 -7.25
N ASP A 175 2.16 -2.02 -7.77
CA ASP A 175 2.24 -3.09 -8.76
C ASP A 175 1.30 -2.83 -9.95
N THR A 176 1.57 -1.73 -10.62
CA THR A 176 0.80 -1.32 -11.78
C THR A 176 1.71 -0.85 -12.90
N GLU A 177 1.55 -1.42 -14.07
CA GLU A 177 2.29 -1.03 -15.26
C GLU A 177 1.55 0.04 -16.05
N HIS A 178 2.25 1.09 -16.43
CA HIS A 178 1.67 2.22 -17.15
C HIS A 178 1.59 1.98 -18.67
N TYR A 179 2.39 1.04 -19.21
CA TYR A 179 2.55 0.83 -20.65
C TYR A 179 2.77 2.15 -21.41
N SER A 180 1.91 2.46 -22.41
CA SER A 180 2.02 3.67 -23.24
C SER A 180 0.99 4.75 -22.91
N CYS A 181 0.10 4.55 -21.95
CA CYS A 181 -0.96 5.50 -21.60
C CYS A 181 -1.41 5.36 -20.14
N ILE A 182 -1.98 6.44 -19.61
CA ILE A 182 -2.58 6.43 -18.27
C ILE A 182 -3.78 5.46 -18.27
N ASP A 183 -3.80 4.54 -17.28
CA ASP A 183 -4.93 3.64 -17.05
C ASP A 183 -6.18 4.44 -16.66
N PRO A 184 -7.29 4.37 -17.42
CA PRO A 184 -8.51 5.11 -17.13
C PRO A 184 -9.17 4.71 -15.80
N ASN A 185 -9.01 3.47 -15.34
CA ASN A 185 -9.56 3.01 -14.06
C ASN A 185 -8.79 3.66 -12.91
N LEU A 186 -7.48 3.65 -13.01
CA LEU A 186 -6.60 4.26 -12.01
C LEU A 186 -6.74 5.78 -12.00
N LEU A 187 -6.86 6.43 -13.17
CA LEU A 187 -7.13 7.87 -13.27
C LEU A 187 -8.41 8.24 -12.50
N ARG A 188 -9.51 7.50 -12.73
CA ARG A 188 -10.80 7.71 -12.00
C ARG A 188 -10.65 7.45 -10.50
N LEU A 189 -9.89 6.42 -10.11
CA LEU A 189 -9.66 6.11 -8.70
C LEU A 189 -8.88 7.24 -8.00
N ALA A 190 -7.88 7.81 -8.69
CA ALA A 190 -6.98 8.84 -8.16
C ALA A 190 -7.54 10.26 -8.25
N GLU A 191 -8.63 10.49 -8.99
CA GLU A 191 -9.18 11.82 -9.23
C GLU A 191 -9.37 12.63 -7.95
N GLY A 192 -8.68 13.78 -7.85
CA GLY A 192 -8.74 14.71 -6.73
C GLY A 192 -8.29 14.13 -5.38
N ALA A 193 -7.51 13.04 -5.37
CA ALA A 193 -7.02 12.47 -4.12
C ALA A 193 -6.05 13.42 -3.39
N ASP A 194 -6.13 13.49 -2.05
CA ASP A 194 -5.15 14.26 -1.27
C ASP A 194 -3.76 13.62 -1.36
N VAL A 195 -3.69 12.28 -1.34
CA VAL A 195 -2.44 11.51 -1.45
C VAL A 195 -2.62 10.36 -2.44
N LEU A 196 -1.68 10.23 -3.37
CA LEU A 196 -1.51 9.06 -4.24
C LEU A 196 -0.21 8.34 -3.88
N ILE A 197 -0.31 7.10 -3.41
CA ILE A 197 0.81 6.18 -3.21
C ILE A 197 0.88 5.31 -4.46
N TYR A 198 1.99 5.41 -5.22
CA TYR A 198 2.08 4.82 -6.56
C TYR A 198 3.39 4.08 -6.78
N ASP A 199 3.31 2.97 -7.52
CA ASP A 199 4.46 2.18 -7.97
C ASP A 199 5.47 3.03 -8.74
N ALA A 200 6.69 3.05 -8.27
CA ALA A 200 7.81 3.74 -8.90
C ALA A 200 9.10 2.88 -8.82
N GLN A 201 8.95 1.58 -9.10
CA GLN A 201 10.04 0.62 -8.98
C GLN A 201 11.18 0.96 -9.93
N TYR A 202 10.86 1.39 -11.16
CA TYR A 202 11.86 1.64 -12.19
C TYR A 202 12.06 3.12 -12.51
N THR A 203 13.24 3.44 -13.06
CA THR A 203 13.43 4.67 -13.82
C THR A 203 12.94 4.48 -15.26
N PRO A 204 12.67 5.54 -16.02
CA PRO A 204 12.30 5.42 -17.43
C PRO A 204 13.33 4.64 -18.27
N GLU A 205 14.62 4.83 -17.97
CA GLU A 205 15.73 4.18 -18.65
C GLU A 205 15.78 2.67 -18.37
N GLU A 206 15.54 2.28 -17.11
CA GLU A 206 15.42 0.88 -16.73
C GLU A 206 14.19 0.21 -17.36
N TYR A 207 13.06 0.94 -17.41
CA TYR A 207 11.81 0.42 -17.97
C TYR A 207 11.91 0.20 -19.50
N SER A 208 12.45 1.17 -20.24
CA SER A 208 12.62 1.07 -21.71
C SER A 208 13.66 0.01 -22.10
N GLY A 209 14.67 -0.19 -21.26
CA GLY A 209 15.82 -1.05 -21.58
C GLY A 209 17.04 -0.27 -22.09
N ASP A 210 17.05 1.06 -21.90
CA ASP A 210 18.23 1.90 -22.21
C ASP A 210 19.33 1.67 -21.17
N ASP A 211 18.98 1.24 -19.96
CA ASP A 211 19.88 0.84 -18.90
C ASP A 211 19.66 -0.64 -18.53
N GLY A 212 20.07 -1.55 -19.40
CA GLY A 212 19.96 -2.99 -19.21
C GLY A 212 18.74 -3.62 -19.90
N PRO A 213 18.29 -4.81 -19.46
CA PRO A 213 17.14 -5.48 -20.06
C PRO A 213 15.84 -4.69 -19.81
N SER A 214 15.00 -4.50 -20.84
CA SER A 214 13.69 -3.87 -20.72
C SER A 214 12.82 -4.52 -19.65
N LYS A 215 12.07 -3.70 -18.91
CA LYS A 215 11.13 -4.10 -17.85
C LYS A 215 9.67 -4.04 -18.29
N VAL A 216 9.42 -3.77 -19.58
CA VAL A 216 8.07 -3.81 -20.15
C VAL A 216 7.47 -5.21 -19.98
N GLY A 217 6.26 -5.28 -19.44
CA GLY A 217 5.58 -6.55 -19.13
C GLY A 217 5.90 -7.14 -17.75
N TRP A 218 6.69 -6.43 -16.92
CA TRP A 218 7.03 -6.90 -15.56
C TRP A 218 6.02 -6.45 -14.50
N GLY A 219 5.05 -5.60 -14.87
CA GLY A 219 3.96 -5.21 -14.00
C GLY A 219 4.24 -4.00 -13.10
N HIS A 220 5.32 -3.26 -13.36
CA HIS A 220 5.72 -2.11 -12.54
C HIS A 220 5.88 -0.83 -13.37
N SER A 221 5.90 0.30 -12.66
CA SER A 221 5.89 1.62 -13.26
C SER A 221 7.16 2.43 -12.98
N THR A 222 7.15 3.66 -13.47
CA THR A 222 8.24 4.63 -13.30
C THR A 222 7.76 5.86 -12.54
N PHE A 223 8.70 6.59 -11.94
CA PHE A 223 8.39 7.87 -11.30
C PHE A 223 7.83 8.91 -12.28
N GLU A 224 8.17 8.81 -13.58
CA GLU A 224 7.64 9.68 -14.62
C GLU A 224 6.15 9.43 -14.87
N ALA A 225 5.78 8.16 -15.03
CA ALA A 225 4.37 7.76 -15.17
C ALA A 225 3.56 8.11 -13.92
N ALA A 226 4.15 7.95 -12.72
CA ALA A 226 3.56 8.39 -11.47
C ALA A 226 3.24 9.90 -11.47
N ALA A 227 4.21 10.73 -11.89
CA ALA A 227 4.04 12.18 -11.98
C ALA A 227 3.01 12.59 -13.05
N GLN A 228 2.98 11.91 -14.20
CA GLN A 228 1.98 12.13 -15.25
C GLN A 228 0.56 11.83 -14.75
N LEU A 229 0.36 10.70 -14.07
CA LEU A 229 -0.92 10.36 -13.46
C LEU A 229 -1.32 11.37 -12.38
N ALA A 230 -0.39 11.74 -11.49
CA ALA A 230 -0.64 12.71 -10.42
C ALA A 230 -1.11 14.07 -10.97
N ASN A 231 -0.48 14.56 -12.03
CA ASN A 231 -0.91 15.78 -12.71
C ASN A 231 -2.30 15.62 -13.36
N ALA A 232 -2.51 14.53 -14.10
CA ALA A 232 -3.77 14.29 -14.81
C ALA A 232 -4.96 14.11 -13.85
N ALA A 233 -4.75 13.46 -12.70
CA ALA A 233 -5.76 13.24 -11.67
C ALA A 233 -5.96 14.43 -10.73
N GLY A 234 -5.09 15.45 -10.76
CA GLY A 234 -5.17 16.61 -9.85
C GLY A 234 -4.92 16.22 -8.39
N VAL A 235 -3.93 15.35 -8.13
CA VAL A 235 -3.60 14.85 -6.78
C VAL A 235 -2.93 15.95 -5.96
N GLY A 236 -3.14 15.94 -4.63
CA GLY A 236 -2.49 16.88 -3.71
C GLY A 236 -1.01 16.54 -3.46
N GLN A 237 -0.69 15.27 -3.26
CA GLN A 237 0.65 14.76 -2.99
C GLN A 237 0.88 13.41 -3.65
N LEU A 238 2.02 13.23 -4.30
CA LEU A 238 2.48 11.95 -4.83
C LEU A 238 3.49 11.32 -3.87
N VAL A 239 3.32 10.05 -3.57
CA VAL A 239 4.25 9.23 -2.79
C VAL A 239 4.76 8.11 -3.69
N LEU A 240 6.04 8.16 -4.04
CA LEU A 240 6.71 7.08 -4.78
C LEU A 240 6.90 5.89 -3.84
N PHE A 241 6.46 4.73 -4.27
CA PHE A 241 6.40 3.53 -3.47
C PHE A 241 6.97 2.32 -4.23
N HIS A 242 7.11 1.18 -3.57
CA HIS A 242 7.54 -0.08 -4.18
C HIS A 242 8.94 0.03 -4.80
N HIS A 243 9.91 0.59 -4.02
CA HIS A 243 11.28 0.80 -4.50
C HIS A 243 11.98 -0.49 -4.87
N ASP A 244 12.70 -0.51 -6.01
CA ASP A 244 13.49 -1.68 -6.43
C ASP A 244 14.40 -2.16 -5.28
N PRO A 245 14.45 -3.47 -4.98
CA PRO A 245 15.22 -4.01 -3.86
C PRO A 245 16.71 -3.74 -3.94
N ARG A 246 17.25 -3.45 -5.12
CA ARG A 246 18.68 -3.15 -5.34
C ARG A 246 19.02 -1.68 -5.14
N ARG A 247 18.01 -0.81 -5.08
CA ARG A 247 18.18 0.65 -5.01
C ARG A 247 18.64 1.07 -3.61
N SER A 248 19.78 1.75 -3.54
CA SER A 248 20.30 2.33 -2.30
C SER A 248 19.46 3.52 -1.83
N ASP A 249 19.72 4.00 -0.61
CA ASP A 249 19.08 5.21 -0.08
C ASP A 249 19.38 6.43 -0.96
N ASP A 250 20.60 6.56 -1.48
CA ASP A 250 21.00 7.66 -2.37
C ASP A 250 20.28 7.59 -3.72
N ASP A 251 20.08 6.39 -4.28
CA ASP A 251 19.31 6.19 -5.52
C ASP A 251 17.85 6.59 -5.34
N VAL A 252 17.23 6.27 -4.18
CA VAL A 252 15.85 6.69 -3.87
C VAL A 252 15.76 8.21 -3.75
N VAL A 253 16.76 8.86 -3.16
CA VAL A 253 16.84 10.33 -3.08
C VAL A 253 16.94 10.94 -4.49
N ASP A 254 17.73 10.34 -5.40
CA ASP A 254 17.82 10.83 -6.79
C ASP A 254 16.50 10.67 -7.54
N VAL A 255 15.84 9.52 -7.43
CA VAL A 255 14.52 9.28 -8.03
C VAL A 255 13.50 10.31 -7.50
N GLU A 256 13.47 10.57 -6.19
CA GLU A 256 12.60 11.60 -5.60
C GLU A 256 12.91 12.99 -6.17
N ARG A 257 14.18 13.35 -6.27
CA ARG A 257 14.62 14.64 -6.85
C ARG A 257 14.18 14.79 -8.30
N ARG A 258 14.34 13.76 -9.12
CA ARG A 258 13.92 13.73 -10.54
C ARG A 258 12.40 13.86 -10.65
N ALA A 259 11.65 13.12 -9.85
CA ALA A 259 10.19 13.16 -9.84
C ALA A 259 9.63 14.53 -9.44
N ARG A 260 10.27 15.23 -8.49
CA ARG A 260 9.90 16.59 -8.06
C ARG A 260 10.00 17.64 -9.16
N LEU A 261 10.84 17.43 -10.15
CA LEU A 261 10.91 18.32 -11.33
C LEU A 261 9.65 18.21 -12.19
N LEU A 262 8.94 17.08 -12.15
CA LEU A 262 7.73 16.79 -12.92
C LEU A 262 6.45 17.06 -12.11
N PHE A 263 6.49 16.74 -10.81
CA PHE A 263 5.41 16.99 -9.86
C PHE A 263 5.99 17.46 -8.52
N PRO A 264 5.99 18.78 -8.22
CA PRO A 264 6.72 19.35 -7.06
C PRO A 264 6.32 18.76 -5.70
N CYS A 265 5.03 18.38 -5.51
CA CYS A 265 4.54 17.77 -4.28
C CYS A 265 4.79 16.25 -4.25
N THR A 266 6.00 15.81 -4.59
CA THR A 266 6.42 14.40 -4.57
C THR A 266 7.35 14.12 -3.40
N VAL A 267 7.17 12.96 -2.76
CA VAL A 267 8.10 12.36 -1.80
C VAL A 267 8.30 10.89 -2.11
N ALA A 268 9.46 10.35 -1.82
CA ALA A 268 9.67 8.89 -1.81
C ALA A 268 9.28 8.33 -0.43
N ALA A 269 8.55 7.23 -0.40
CA ALA A 269 8.18 6.56 0.83
C ALA A 269 9.41 6.06 1.59
N ARG A 270 9.38 6.18 2.92
CA ARG A 270 10.40 5.65 3.84
C ARG A 270 9.71 4.98 5.01
N GLU A 271 10.29 3.93 5.55
CA GLU A 271 9.78 3.31 6.77
C GLU A 271 9.74 4.33 7.91
N GLY A 272 8.65 4.32 8.68
CA GLY A 272 8.38 5.29 9.75
C GLY A 272 7.88 6.65 9.29
N MET A 273 7.85 6.94 7.98
CA MET A 273 7.27 8.18 7.45
C MET A 273 5.79 8.25 7.76
N GLN A 274 5.33 9.44 8.17
CA GLN A 274 3.92 9.69 8.49
C GLN A 274 3.38 10.86 7.69
N ILE A 275 2.15 10.72 7.17
CA ILE A 275 1.38 11.78 6.52
C ILE A 275 0.07 11.96 7.29
N ASN A 276 -0.21 13.18 7.77
CA ASN A 276 -1.38 13.50 8.55
C ASN A 276 -2.28 14.47 7.80
N LEU A 277 -3.46 14.02 7.40
CA LEU A 277 -4.46 14.83 6.71
C LEU A 277 -5.55 15.24 7.71
N ALA A 278 -5.49 16.48 8.21
CA ALA A 278 -6.52 17.04 9.06
C ALA A 278 -7.86 17.12 8.30
N SER A 279 -9.00 16.89 8.98
CA SER A 279 -10.32 16.97 8.33
C SER A 279 -10.54 18.34 7.68
N THR A 280 -11.33 18.37 6.60
CA THR A 280 -11.66 19.63 5.92
C THR A 280 -12.37 20.62 6.85
N LYS A 281 -13.19 20.13 7.82
CA LYS A 281 -13.83 20.95 8.85
C LYS A 281 -12.84 21.59 9.82
N GLU A 282 -11.77 20.88 10.19
CA GLU A 282 -10.73 21.39 11.08
C GLU A 282 -9.82 22.38 10.37
N THR A 283 -9.50 22.13 9.11
CA THR A 283 -8.74 23.08 8.27
C THR A 283 -9.50 24.38 8.06
N ALA A 284 -10.81 24.33 7.84
CA ALA A 284 -11.66 25.53 7.72
C ALA A 284 -11.70 26.35 9.03
N ARG A 285 -11.80 25.69 10.21
CA ARG A 285 -11.78 26.37 11.51
C ARG A 285 -10.45 27.06 11.81
N ARG A 286 -9.31 26.46 11.42
CA ARG A 286 -7.99 27.09 11.61
C ARG A 286 -7.80 28.32 10.72
N ARG A 287 -8.37 28.33 9.50
CA ARG A 287 -8.33 29.49 8.59
C ARG A 287 -9.20 30.65 9.03
N THR A 288 -10.31 30.41 9.79
CA THR A 288 -11.18 31.45 10.34
C THR A 288 -10.68 32.00 11.69
N ALA A 289 -9.71 31.34 12.32
CA ALA A 289 -9.11 31.74 13.59
C ALA A 289 -7.74 32.43 13.44
N ALA A 290 -7.20 32.52 12.23
CA ALA A 290 -5.98 33.24 11.84
C ALA A 290 -6.30 34.51 11.06
#